data_252d1bc076f69f0db5b1a4f11ebef145
#
_entry.id   252d1bc076f69f0db5b1a4f11ebef145
#
_cell.length_a   1.000
_cell.length_b   1.000
_cell.length_c   1.000
_cell.angle_alpha   90.00
_cell.angle_beta   90.00
_cell.angle_gamma   90.00
#
_symmetry.space_group_name_H-M   'P 1'
#
loop_
_entity.id
_entity.type
_entity.pdbx_description
1 polymer ?
#
loop_
_entity_poly.entity_id
_entity_poly.type
_entity_poly.pdbx_seq_one_letter_code
_entity_poly.pdbx_strand_id
1 'polypeptide(L)'
;EVQLVESGGGLVQAGGSLRLSCAASGRTLSDYAMGWFRQAPGKEREFVAVISWSGVDTFYADSVKGRFTISRDNAKNTVYLQIDSLKPEDTAVYHCNAARSYSRGGRPLEPAYWGQGTQVTVSS
;
A
#
# COMPACT_ATOMS: atom_id res chain seq x y z
N GLU A 1 -2.02 -15.57 -14.15
CA GLU A 1 -0.93 -14.77 -13.61
C GLU A 1 -1.40 -13.34 -13.33
N VAL A 2 -0.89 -12.74 -12.26
CA VAL A 2 -1.31 -11.42 -11.80
C VAL A 2 -0.10 -10.48 -11.80
N GLN A 3 -0.32 -9.27 -12.30
CA GLN A 3 0.66 -8.20 -12.20
C GLN A 3 0.04 -7.03 -11.44
N LEU A 4 0.81 -6.48 -10.52
CA LEU A 4 0.41 -5.31 -9.74
C LEU A 4 1.32 -4.15 -10.12
N VAL A 5 0.71 -3.00 -10.44
CA VAL A 5 1.45 -1.81 -10.89
C VAL A 5 1.05 -0.64 -10.01
N GLU A 6 2.02 -0.13 -9.24
CA GLU A 6 1.81 1.04 -8.39
C GLU A 6 2.08 2.32 -9.17
N SER A 7 1.41 3.39 -8.77
CA SER A 7 1.62 4.72 -9.34
C SER A 7 1.22 5.77 -8.29
N GLY A 8 1.52 7.03 -8.58
CA GLY A 8 1.12 8.16 -7.74
C GLY A 8 2.20 8.68 -6.82
N GLY A 9 3.36 8.05 -6.78
CA GLY A 9 4.48 8.54 -6.00
C GLY A 9 5.09 9.81 -6.58
N GLY A 10 6.03 10.37 -5.87
CA GLY A 10 6.73 11.57 -6.30
C GLY A 10 7.38 12.30 -5.16
N LEU A 11 7.85 13.51 -5.44
CA LEU A 11 8.45 14.41 -4.47
C LEU A 11 7.38 15.32 -3.91
N VAL A 12 7.33 15.44 -2.58
CA VAL A 12 6.33 16.26 -1.90
C VAL A 12 6.99 16.89 -0.68
N GLN A 13 6.54 18.09 -0.29
CA GLN A 13 7.01 18.75 0.93
C GLN A 13 6.36 18.12 2.16
N ALA A 14 7.07 18.18 3.29
CA ALA A 14 6.53 17.76 4.57
C ALA A 14 5.20 18.47 4.84
N GLY A 15 4.24 17.72 5.36
CA GLY A 15 2.87 18.20 5.56
C GLY A 15 1.97 18.00 4.35
N GLY A 16 2.54 17.65 3.21
CA GLY A 16 1.77 17.43 1.98
C GLY A 16 1.11 16.07 1.93
N SER A 17 0.48 15.79 0.78
CA SER A 17 -0.30 14.58 0.56
C SER A 17 -0.04 14.03 -0.83
N LEU A 18 -0.17 12.71 -0.96
CA LEU A 18 -0.18 12.01 -2.25
C LEU A 18 -1.24 10.92 -2.19
N ARG A 19 -1.73 10.52 -3.36
CA ARG A 19 -2.61 9.36 -3.48
C ARG A 19 -1.91 8.31 -4.31
N LEU A 20 -1.59 7.18 -3.69
CA LEU A 20 -0.99 6.05 -4.37
C LEU A 20 -2.09 5.12 -4.88
N SER A 21 -1.85 4.52 -6.04
CA SER A 21 -2.76 3.57 -6.67
C SER A 21 -2.01 2.29 -6.99
N CYS A 22 -2.70 1.18 -6.92
CA CYS A 22 -2.17 -0.11 -7.35
C CYS A 22 -3.23 -0.78 -8.21
N ALA A 23 -2.93 -0.91 -9.49
CA ALA A 23 -3.84 -1.56 -10.44
C ALA A 23 -3.38 -2.98 -10.70
N ALA A 24 -4.32 -3.91 -10.67
CA ALA A 24 -4.05 -5.31 -10.95
C ALA A 24 -4.46 -5.64 -12.38
N SER A 25 -3.65 -6.44 -13.06
CA SER A 25 -3.97 -6.96 -14.38
C SER A 25 -3.72 -8.46 -14.42
N GLY A 26 -4.32 -9.14 -15.39
CA GLY A 26 -4.18 -10.58 -15.58
C GLY A 26 -5.35 -11.37 -15.01
N ARG A 27 -5.87 -11.00 -13.84
CA ARG A 27 -7.08 -11.59 -13.26
C ARG A 27 -7.62 -10.66 -12.19
N THR A 28 -8.89 -10.85 -11.84
CA THR A 28 -9.50 -10.07 -10.77
C THR A 28 -8.95 -10.48 -9.41
N LEU A 29 -8.78 -9.51 -8.54
CA LEU A 29 -8.33 -9.72 -7.16
C LEU A 29 -9.43 -9.50 -6.14
N SER A 30 -10.70 -9.56 -6.56
CA SER A 30 -11.83 -9.34 -5.65
C SER A 30 -11.89 -10.35 -4.50
N ASP A 31 -11.22 -11.49 -4.63
CA ASP A 31 -11.16 -12.49 -3.57
C ASP A 31 -9.93 -12.33 -2.67
N TYR A 32 -9.12 -11.30 -2.90
CA TYR A 32 -7.87 -11.12 -2.20
C TYR A 32 -7.93 -9.91 -1.29
N ALA A 33 -7.34 -10.03 -0.12
CA ALA A 33 -6.98 -8.87 0.68
C ALA A 33 -5.80 -8.18 0.01
N MET A 34 -5.74 -6.85 0.13
CA MET A 34 -4.68 -6.05 -0.50
C MET A 34 -3.98 -5.26 0.59
N GLY A 35 -2.66 -5.19 0.49
CA GLY A 35 -1.86 -4.47 1.47
C GLY A 35 -0.91 -3.49 0.81
N TRP A 36 -0.44 -2.54 1.62
CA TRP A 36 0.62 -1.62 1.27
C TRP A 36 1.77 -1.82 2.26
N PHE A 37 2.97 -1.86 1.72
CA PHE A 37 4.22 -1.98 2.46
C PHE A 37 5.14 -0.89 1.98
N ARG A 38 6.18 -0.56 2.76
CA ARG A 38 7.17 0.42 2.34
C ARG A 38 8.56 -0.02 2.77
N GLN A 39 9.55 0.42 2.01
CA GLN A 39 10.94 0.14 2.33
C GLN A 39 11.75 1.42 2.15
N ALA A 40 12.26 1.94 3.26
CA ALA A 40 13.18 3.06 3.26
C ALA A 40 14.60 2.60 2.96
N PRO A 41 15.46 3.48 2.44
CA PRO A 41 16.85 3.11 2.13
C PRO A 41 17.56 2.53 3.35
N GLY A 42 18.17 1.38 3.16
CA GLY A 42 18.96 0.72 4.22
C GLY A 42 18.12 0.07 5.31
N LYS A 43 16.81 0.04 5.19
CA LYS A 43 15.92 -0.54 6.19
C LYS A 43 15.15 -1.71 5.62
N GLU A 44 14.55 -2.50 6.51
CA GLU A 44 13.72 -3.62 6.10
C GLU A 44 12.35 -3.10 5.65
N ARG A 45 11.73 -3.87 4.76
CA ARG A 45 10.36 -3.59 4.35
C ARG A 45 9.43 -3.70 5.54
N GLU A 46 8.55 -2.71 5.71
CA GLU A 46 7.60 -2.69 6.81
C GLU A 46 6.17 -2.63 6.31
N PHE A 47 5.27 -3.20 7.09
CA PHE A 47 3.84 -3.15 6.87
C PHE A 47 3.31 -1.73 7.05
N VAL A 48 2.38 -1.31 6.19
CA VAL A 48 1.73 -0.01 6.28
C VAL A 48 0.23 -0.16 6.54
N ALA A 49 -0.48 -0.89 5.67
CA ALA A 49 -1.93 -1.02 5.79
C ALA A 49 -2.42 -2.25 5.03
N VAL A 50 -3.56 -2.79 5.44
CA VAL A 50 -4.23 -3.86 4.71
C VAL A 50 -5.73 -3.62 4.72
N ILE A 51 -6.39 -4.02 3.63
CA ILE A 51 -7.84 -3.95 3.48
C ILE A 51 -8.37 -5.33 3.09
N SER A 52 -9.48 -5.74 3.71
CA SER A 52 -10.11 -7.02 3.41
C SER A 52 -10.63 -7.06 1.97
N TRP A 53 -10.93 -8.27 1.48
CA TRP A 53 -11.44 -8.44 0.12
C TRP A 53 -12.71 -7.61 -0.13
N SER A 54 -13.57 -7.47 0.89
CA SER A 54 -14.83 -6.72 0.77
C SER A 54 -14.66 -5.21 0.95
N GLY A 55 -13.51 -4.77 1.46
CA GLY A 55 -13.28 -3.35 1.77
C GLY A 55 -13.82 -2.91 3.12
N VAL A 56 -14.42 -3.84 3.89
CA VAL A 56 -15.06 -3.48 5.16
C VAL A 56 -14.05 -3.32 6.28
N ASP A 57 -13.03 -4.18 6.32
CA ASP A 57 -12.06 -4.18 7.40
C ASP A 57 -10.73 -3.60 6.93
N THR A 58 -10.19 -2.66 7.70
CA THR A 58 -8.89 -2.07 7.46
C THR A 58 -8.03 -2.18 8.71
N PHE A 59 -6.73 -2.31 8.51
CA PHE A 59 -5.78 -2.38 9.60
C PHE A 59 -4.52 -1.60 9.21
N TYR A 60 -3.99 -0.81 10.14
CA TYR A 60 -2.88 0.12 9.89
C TYR A 60 -1.75 -0.11 10.87
N ALA A 61 -0.51 0.11 10.41
CA ALA A 61 0.62 0.23 11.31
C ALA A 61 0.45 1.46 12.20
N ASP A 62 0.93 1.37 13.44
CA ASP A 62 0.77 2.46 14.41
C ASP A 62 1.38 3.78 13.90
N SER A 63 2.49 3.69 13.14
CA SER A 63 3.19 4.87 12.64
C SER A 63 2.39 5.68 11.63
N VAL A 64 1.34 5.11 11.04
CA VAL A 64 0.57 5.79 9.98
C VAL A 64 -0.90 5.99 10.35
N LYS A 65 -1.37 5.46 11.47
CA LYS A 65 -2.77 5.64 11.89
C LYS A 65 -3.14 7.11 11.95
N GLY A 66 -4.32 7.43 11.44
CA GLY A 66 -4.83 8.79 11.43
C GLY A 66 -4.27 9.67 10.32
N ARG A 67 -3.25 9.21 9.60
CA ARG A 67 -2.66 9.97 8.49
C ARG A 67 -2.87 9.28 7.14
N PHE A 68 -2.85 7.95 7.11
CA PHE A 68 -2.99 7.17 5.88
C PHE A 68 -4.33 6.47 5.87
N THR A 69 -4.92 6.36 4.67
CA THR A 69 -6.22 5.69 4.48
C THR A 69 -6.12 4.74 3.29
N ILE A 70 -6.40 3.47 3.53
CA ILE A 70 -6.46 2.46 2.47
C ILE A 70 -7.90 2.29 2.03
N SER A 71 -8.11 2.13 0.72
CA SER A 71 -9.42 1.87 0.14
C SER A 71 -9.23 1.03 -1.12
N ARG A 72 -10.33 0.50 -1.65
CA ARG A 72 -10.26 -0.29 -2.88
C ARG A 72 -11.53 -0.11 -3.69
N ASP A 73 -11.38 -0.32 -4.99
CA ASP A 73 -12.48 -0.35 -5.95
C ASP A 73 -12.36 -1.66 -6.72
N ASN A 74 -13.17 -2.65 -6.35
CA ASN A 74 -13.11 -3.98 -6.96
C ASN A 74 -13.57 -3.96 -8.42
N ALA A 75 -14.44 -3.04 -8.79
CA ALA A 75 -14.87 -2.90 -10.18
C ALA A 75 -13.71 -2.46 -11.09
N LYS A 76 -12.78 -1.67 -10.55
CA LYS A 76 -11.59 -1.23 -11.27
C LYS A 76 -10.37 -2.09 -10.98
N ASN A 77 -10.50 -3.09 -10.13
CA ASN A 77 -9.42 -3.97 -9.71
C ASN A 77 -8.21 -3.18 -9.19
N THR A 78 -8.49 -2.17 -8.35
CA THR A 78 -7.50 -1.20 -7.90
C THR A 78 -7.61 -1.01 -6.39
N VAL A 79 -6.47 -0.85 -5.72
CA VAL A 79 -6.38 -0.44 -4.32
C VAL A 79 -5.64 0.89 -4.24
N TYR A 80 -6.04 1.72 -3.27
CA TYR A 80 -5.50 3.08 -3.08
C TYR A 80 -4.91 3.22 -1.70
N LEU A 81 -3.92 4.10 -1.58
CA LEU A 81 -3.42 4.56 -0.29
C LEU A 81 -3.33 6.07 -0.34
N GLN A 82 -4.21 6.74 0.40
CA GLN A 82 -4.13 8.19 0.59
C GLN A 82 -3.14 8.45 1.72
N ILE A 83 -2.06 9.15 1.42
CA ILE A 83 -1.02 9.42 2.41
C ILE A 83 -1.00 10.91 2.68
N ASP A 84 -1.43 11.29 3.88
CA ASP A 84 -1.58 12.68 4.30
C ASP A 84 -0.59 13.02 5.40
N SER A 85 -0.40 14.33 5.64
CA SER A 85 0.48 14.83 6.71
C SER A 85 1.85 14.16 6.66
N LEU A 86 2.42 14.13 5.47
CA LEU A 86 3.66 13.39 5.21
C LEU A 86 4.83 14.00 5.97
N LYS A 87 5.71 13.13 6.44
CA LYS A 87 6.93 13.46 7.18
C LYS A 87 8.13 12.92 6.42
N PRO A 88 9.33 13.50 6.62
CA PRO A 88 10.53 12.96 5.98
C PRO A 88 10.74 11.46 6.24
N GLU A 89 10.32 10.97 7.41
CA GLU A 89 10.41 9.55 7.77
C GLU A 89 9.53 8.65 6.91
N ASP A 90 8.55 9.24 6.20
CA ASP A 90 7.69 8.47 5.28
C ASP A 90 8.35 8.23 3.91
N THR A 91 9.54 8.80 3.68
CA THR A 91 10.28 8.57 2.44
C THR A 91 10.63 7.11 2.28
N ALA A 92 10.16 6.50 1.19
CA ALA A 92 10.36 5.06 0.95
C ALA A 92 9.84 4.69 -0.44
N VAL A 93 10.17 3.49 -0.88
CA VAL A 93 9.46 2.85 -1.97
C VAL A 93 8.23 2.16 -1.38
N TYR A 94 7.06 2.47 -1.92
CA TYR A 94 5.80 1.89 -1.47
C TYR A 94 5.39 0.79 -2.43
N HIS A 95 5.14 -0.40 -1.88
CA HIS A 95 4.74 -1.59 -2.64
C HIS A 95 3.34 -2.00 -2.27
N CYS A 96 2.54 -2.39 -3.24
CA CYS A 96 1.30 -3.07 -2.95
C CYS A 96 1.49 -4.58 -3.05
N ASN A 97 0.58 -5.30 -2.43
CA ASN A 97 0.64 -6.74 -2.28
C ASN A 97 -0.78 -7.28 -2.26
N ALA A 98 -0.96 -8.48 -2.81
CA ALA A 98 -2.24 -9.18 -2.76
C ALA A 98 -2.01 -10.56 -2.16
N ALA A 99 -2.83 -10.93 -1.19
CA ALA A 99 -2.79 -12.25 -0.57
C ALA A 99 -4.19 -12.62 -0.12
N ARG A 100 -4.45 -13.92 0.03
CA ARG A 100 -5.76 -14.35 0.49
C ARG A 100 -6.00 -13.99 1.94
N SER A 101 -4.94 -13.95 2.74
CA SER A 101 -5.02 -13.58 4.13
C SER A 101 -3.69 -13.04 4.64
N TYR A 102 -3.73 -12.41 5.81
CA TYR A 102 -2.56 -11.82 6.45
C TYR A 102 -2.53 -12.26 7.91
N SER A 103 -1.33 -12.43 8.45
CA SER A 103 -1.16 -12.65 9.88
C SER A 103 -1.47 -11.36 10.64
N ARG A 104 -1.56 -11.43 11.96
CA ARG A 104 -1.84 -10.27 12.80
C ARG A 104 -0.82 -9.15 12.63
N GLY A 105 0.43 -9.49 12.34
CA GLY A 105 1.47 -8.48 12.15
C GLY A 105 1.51 -7.90 10.75
N GLY A 106 0.53 -8.18 9.90
CA GLY A 106 0.49 -7.66 8.54
C GLY A 106 1.35 -8.44 7.56
N ARG A 107 1.80 -9.64 7.92
CA ARG A 107 2.57 -10.50 7.01
C ARG A 107 1.62 -11.25 6.09
N PRO A 108 1.77 -11.10 4.76
CA PRO A 108 0.92 -11.83 3.83
C PRO A 108 1.21 -13.33 3.90
N LEU A 109 0.16 -14.14 3.82
CA LEU A 109 0.30 -15.59 3.79
C LEU A 109 0.36 -16.05 2.35
N GLU A 110 1.27 -16.96 2.06
CA GLU A 110 1.53 -17.42 0.70
C GLU A 110 0.38 -18.26 0.14
N PRO A 111 0.14 -18.25 -1.19
CA PRO A 111 0.88 -17.46 -2.18
C PRO A 111 0.46 -15.99 -2.19
N ALA A 112 1.40 -15.12 -2.53
CA ALA A 112 1.17 -13.69 -2.55
C ALA A 112 1.76 -13.07 -3.82
N TYR A 113 1.17 -11.95 -4.24
CA TYR A 113 1.62 -11.18 -5.40
C TYR A 113 2.14 -9.83 -4.92
N TRP A 114 3.20 -9.34 -5.57
CA TRP A 114 3.87 -8.09 -5.20
C TRP A 114 4.04 -7.20 -6.41
N GLY A 115 3.84 -5.89 -6.24
CA GLY A 115 4.20 -4.89 -7.22
C GLY A 115 5.66 -4.48 -7.08
N GLN A 116 6.17 -3.73 -8.07
CA GLN A 116 7.54 -3.25 -8.08
C GLN A 116 7.75 -2.01 -7.23
N GLY A 117 6.69 -1.28 -6.97
CA GLY A 117 6.74 -0.14 -6.09
C GLY A 117 6.73 1.21 -6.79
N THR A 118 6.44 2.24 -6.00
CA THR A 118 6.49 3.63 -6.44
C THR A 118 7.24 4.43 -5.36
N GLN A 119 8.15 5.31 -5.78
CA GLN A 119 8.98 6.08 -4.86
C GLN A 119 8.21 7.28 -4.33
N VAL A 120 8.24 7.45 -3.01
CA VAL A 120 7.74 8.65 -2.35
C VAL A 120 8.92 9.30 -1.62
N THR A 121 9.17 10.58 -1.90
CA THR A 121 10.23 11.34 -1.26
C THR A 121 9.62 12.58 -0.62
N VAL A 122 9.81 12.72 0.69
CA VAL A 122 9.26 13.85 1.46
C VAL A 122 10.40 14.74 1.89
N SER A 123 10.40 15.98 1.39
CA SER A 123 11.42 16.96 1.74
C SER A 123 10.99 17.78 2.96
N SER A 124 11.95 18.20 3.75
CA SER A 124 11.67 19.08 4.91
C SER A 124 11.61 20.54 4.55
#